data_e4c64b86ba3c8708c0bc8cb64c6cc1e8
#
_entry.id   e4c64b86ba3c8708c0bc8cb64c6cc1e8
#
_cell.length_a   1.000
_cell.length_b   1.000
_cell.length_c   1.000
_cell.angle_alpha   90.00
_cell.angle_beta   90.00
_cell.angle_gamma   90.00
#
_symmetry.space_group_name_H-M   'P 1'
#
loop_
_entity.id
_entity.type
_entity.pdbx_description
1 polymer ?
#
loop_
_entity_poly.entity_id
_entity_poly.type
_entity_poly.pdbx_seq_one_letter_code
_entity_poly.pdbx_strand_id
1 'polypeptide(L)'
;SNDPYTRRYDHDLIDELRRDGCAARVVEISAQPRAGALQDTLAVHGLERAEDVDLLWPYVAAAQIYALLHSLERGVTPDNPNPAGIVNRVVQGVQLYALDA
;
A
#
# COMPACT_ATOMS: atom_id res chain seq x y z
N SER A 1 3.67 12.10 -1.73
CA SER A 1 4.05 12.86 -2.94
C SER A 1 5.40 13.54 -2.76
N ASN A 2 6.18 13.62 -3.86
CA ASN A 2 7.39 14.44 -3.92
C ASN A 2 7.09 15.89 -4.32
N ASP A 3 5.94 16.15 -4.94
CA ASP A 3 5.50 17.49 -5.25
C ASP A 3 5.23 18.28 -3.96
N PRO A 4 5.87 19.46 -3.75
CA PRO A 4 5.76 20.20 -2.50
C PRO A 4 4.35 20.71 -2.20
N TYR A 5 3.53 20.92 -3.22
CA TYR A 5 2.15 21.36 -3.04
C TYR A 5 1.26 20.20 -2.59
N THR A 6 1.29 19.10 -3.33
CA THR A 6 0.48 17.90 -3.04
C THR A 6 0.87 17.29 -1.70
N ARG A 7 2.15 17.25 -1.37
CA ARG A 7 2.66 16.72 -0.10
C ARG A 7 2.08 17.42 1.15
N ARG A 8 1.65 18.67 1.06
CA ARG A 8 0.97 19.34 2.17
C ARG A 8 -0.33 18.65 2.54
N TYR A 9 -1.10 18.24 1.56
CA TYR A 9 -2.36 17.49 1.78
C TYR A 9 -2.10 16.11 2.36
N ASP A 10 -1.04 15.42 1.91
CA ASP A 10 -0.63 14.14 2.50
C ASP A 10 -0.31 14.31 3.99
N HIS A 11 0.43 15.36 4.34
CA HIS A 11 0.77 15.67 5.72
C HIS A 11 -0.43 16.05 6.57
N ASP A 12 -1.34 16.86 6.04
CA ASP A 12 -2.57 17.24 6.73
C ASP A 12 -3.43 16.01 7.05
N LEU A 13 -3.55 15.08 6.10
CA LEU A 13 -4.24 13.80 6.30
C LEU A 13 -3.59 12.94 7.38
N ILE A 14 -2.25 12.81 7.35
CA ILE A 14 -1.51 12.05 8.36
C ILE A 14 -1.72 12.65 9.76
N ASP A 15 -1.67 13.97 9.86
CA ASP A 15 -1.86 14.69 11.12
C ASP A 15 -3.30 14.58 11.63
N GLU A 16 -4.28 14.58 10.73
CA GLU A 16 -5.69 14.31 11.05
C GLU A 16 -5.87 12.90 11.59
N LEU A 17 -5.40 11.88 10.87
CA LEU A 17 -5.50 10.48 11.30
C LEU A 17 -4.87 10.22 12.68
N ARG A 18 -3.72 10.87 12.95
CA ARG A 18 -3.06 10.78 14.25
C ARG A 18 -3.84 11.48 15.36
N ARG A 19 -4.38 12.65 15.07
CA ARG A 19 -5.18 13.44 16.03
C ARG A 19 -6.47 12.74 16.39
N ASP A 20 -7.15 12.16 15.39
CA ASP A 20 -8.45 11.53 15.58
C ASP A 20 -8.36 10.16 16.26
N GLY A 21 -7.16 9.59 16.33
CA GLY A 21 -6.90 8.31 17.01
C GLY A 21 -7.68 7.13 16.43
N CYS A 22 -8.12 7.23 15.17
CA CYS A 22 -8.91 6.18 14.51
C CYS A 22 -8.06 4.93 14.16
N ALA A 23 -6.74 5.04 14.19
CA ALA A 23 -5.81 3.95 13.96
C ALA A 23 -4.82 3.82 15.13
N ALA A 24 -4.51 2.58 15.53
CA ALA A 24 -3.53 2.30 16.57
C ALA A 24 -2.11 2.77 16.17
N ARG A 25 -1.84 2.81 14.87
CA ARG A 25 -0.58 3.27 14.31
C ARG A 25 -0.79 3.80 12.90
N VAL A 26 -0.15 4.93 12.59
CA VAL A 26 -0.13 5.55 11.25
C VAL A 26 1.31 5.59 10.79
N VAL A 27 1.63 4.83 9.75
CA VAL A 27 2.97 4.75 9.15
C VAL A 27 2.98 5.54 7.85
N GLU A 28 3.91 6.49 7.76
CA GLU A 28 4.18 7.24 6.53
C GLU A 28 5.20 6.48 5.67
N ILE A 29 4.90 6.31 4.38
CA ILE A 29 5.88 5.83 3.39
C ILE A 29 6.24 7.03 2.53
N SER A 30 7.51 7.45 2.54
CA SER A 30 7.92 8.68 1.86
C SER A 30 9.34 8.60 1.31
N ALA A 31 9.54 9.14 0.10
CA ALA A 31 10.88 9.39 -0.43
C ALA A 31 11.50 10.68 0.15
N GLN A 32 10.65 11.57 0.69
CA GLN A 32 11.08 12.81 1.34
C GLN A 32 10.39 12.95 2.72
N PRO A 33 10.79 12.14 3.71
CA PRO A 33 10.17 12.16 5.03
C PRO A 33 10.37 13.51 5.73
N ARG A 34 9.44 13.88 6.60
CA ARG A 34 9.59 15.07 7.44
C ARG A 34 10.80 14.95 8.36
N ALA A 35 11.47 16.05 8.59
CA ALA A 35 12.53 16.11 9.60
C ALA A 35 11.95 15.74 10.99
N GLY A 36 12.58 14.79 11.67
CA GLY A 36 12.16 14.34 13.00
C GLY A 36 11.05 13.27 13.02
N ALA A 37 10.51 12.85 11.88
CA ALA A 37 9.43 11.85 11.79
C ALA A 37 9.92 10.39 11.88
N LEU A 38 10.94 10.11 12.70
CA LEU A 38 11.68 8.83 12.67
C LEU A 38 10.91 7.59 13.15
N GLN A 39 9.88 7.73 13.99
CA GLN A 39 9.28 6.57 14.65
C GLN A 39 8.27 5.78 13.80
N ASP A 40 7.58 6.43 12.89
CA ASP A 40 6.54 5.80 12.07
C ASP A 40 6.69 6.18 10.59
N THR A 41 7.93 6.18 10.11
CA THR A 41 8.22 6.52 8.73
C THR A 41 9.09 5.45 8.08
N LEU A 42 8.63 4.92 6.96
CA LEU A 42 9.41 4.10 6.04
C LEU A 42 9.98 5.01 4.95
N ALA A 43 11.26 5.34 5.05
CA ALA A 43 11.94 6.14 4.05
C ALA A 43 12.31 5.29 2.82
N VAL A 44 11.94 5.77 1.62
CA VAL A 44 12.32 5.14 0.35
C VAL A 44 13.46 5.94 -0.25
N HIS A 45 14.68 5.50 0.01
CA HIS A 45 15.89 6.20 -0.44
C HIS A 45 16.14 6.06 -1.95
N GLY A 46 16.72 7.10 -2.55
CA GLY A 46 17.09 7.13 -3.97
C GLY A 46 15.98 7.63 -4.90
N LEU A 47 14.79 7.89 -4.36
CA LEU A 47 13.64 8.40 -5.11
C LEU A 47 13.24 9.83 -4.72
N GLU A 48 14.12 10.56 -4.05
CA GLU A 48 13.84 11.91 -3.54
C GLU A 48 13.54 12.93 -4.64
N ARG A 49 13.98 12.64 -5.87
CA ARG A 49 13.77 13.49 -7.07
C ARG A 49 12.88 12.85 -8.12
N ALA A 50 12.31 11.70 -7.83
CA ALA A 50 11.41 11.01 -8.73
C ALA A 50 10.08 11.76 -8.86
N GLU A 51 9.43 11.64 -10.00
CA GLU A 51 8.06 12.11 -10.18
C GLU A 51 7.09 11.22 -9.40
N ASP A 52 5.92 11.75 -9.05
CA ASP A 52 4.93 11.02 -8.23
C ASP A 52 4.48 9.70 -8.88
N VAL A 53 4.44 9.63 -10.20
CA VAL A 53 4.11 8.40 -10.93
C VAL A 53 5.12 7.28 -10.69
N ASP A 54 6.39 7.61 -10.51
CA ASP A 54 7.46 6.65 -10.25
C ASP A 54 7.41 6.12 -8.81
N LEU A 55 6.81 6.87 -7.89
CA LEU A 55 6.63 6.47 -6.50
C LEU A 55 5.53 5.43 -6.31
N LEU A 56 4.65 5.27 -7.28
CA LEU A 56 3.50 4.37 -7.17
C LEU A 56 3.93 2.93 -6.84
N TRP A 57 4.90 2.41 -7.59
CA TRP A 57 5.34 1.02 -7.43
C TRP A 57 5.98 0.72 -6.07
N PRO A 58 6.98 1.48 -5.59
CA PRO A 58 7.57 1.22 -4.29
C PRO A 58 6.57 1.40 -3.13
N TYR A 59 5.65 2.35 -3.22
CA TYR A 59 4.64 2.56 -2.18
C TYR A 59 3.61 1.43 -2.15
N VAL A 60 3.12 1.01 -3.31
CA VAL A 60 2.20 -0.13 -3.41
C VAL A 60 2.89 -1.43 -2.98
N ALA A 61 4.14 -1.66 -3.38
CA ALA A 61 4.90 -2.83 -2.98
C ALA A 61 5.04 -2.94 -1.46
N ALA A 62 5.35 -1.84 -0.78
CA ALA A 62 5.44 -1.82 0.68
C ALA A 62 4.10 -2.20 1.35
N ALA A 63 2.98 -1.67 0.85
CA ALA A 63 1.65 -2.00 1.36
C ALA A 63 1.28 -3.47 1.10
N GLN A 64 1.62 -4.00 -0.07
CA GLN A 64 1.38 -5.40 -0.43
C GLN A 64 2.21 -6.37 0.42
N ILE A 65 3.48 -6.06 0.65
CA ILE A 65 4.35 -6.86 1.53
C ILE A 65 3.78 -6.89 2.95
N TYR A 66 3.39 -5.72 3.47
CA TYR A 66 2.76 -5.65 4.78
C TYR A 66 1.49 -6.50 4.85
N ALA A 67 0.59 -6.36 3.88
CA ALA A 67 -0.66 -7.11 3.83
C ALA A 67 -0.42 -8.63 3.75
N LEU A 68 0.56 -9.06 2.95
CA LEU A 68 0.95 -10.47 2.85
C LEU A 68 1.45 -11.01 4.18
N LEU A 69 2.44 -10.34 4.79
CA LEU A 69 3.03 -10.79 6.04
C LEU A 69 1.99 -10.83 7.17
N HIS A 70 1.14 -9.81 7.25
CA HIS A 70 0.09 -9.76 8.25
C HIS A 70 -0.98 -10.84 8.05
N SER A 71 -1.32 -11.16 6.79
CA SER A 71 -2.22 -12.27 6.48
C SER A 71 -1.64 -13.61 6.92
N LEU A 72 -0.36 -13.85 6.63
CA LEU A 72 0.32 -15.09 7.04
C LEU A 72 0.40 -15.22 8.56
N GLU A 73 0.71 -14.13 9.26
CA GLU A 73 0.74 -14.09 10.73
C GLU A 73 -0.61 -14.45 11.35
N ARG A 74 -1.71 -14.09 10.69
CA ARG A 74 -3.07 -14.43 11.12
C ARG A 74 -3.56 -15.78 10.62
N GLY A 75 -2.73 -16.56 9.93
CA GLY A 75 -3.10 -17.86 9.37
C GLY A 75 -4.02 -17.76 8.15
N VAL A 76 -4.14 -16.60 7.54
CA VAL A 76 -4.89 -16.41 6.30
C VAL A 76 -3.95 -16.65 5.12
N THR A 77 -4.30 -17.61 4.26
CA THR A 77 -3.49 -17.93 3.10
C THR A 77 -3.90 -17.03 1.91
N PRO A 78 -2.93 -16.38 1.23
CA PRO A 78 -3.23 -15.54 0.07
C PRO A 78 -3.86 -16.31 -1.10
N ASP A 79 -3.59 -17.61 -1.19
CA ASP A 79 -4.10 -18.48 -2.25
C ASP A 79 -5.56 -18.84 -2.05
N ASN A 80 -6.03 -18.86 -0.83
CA ASN A 80 -7.42 -19.11 -0.49
C ASN A 80 -7.89 -18.15 0.61
N PRO A 81 -8.11 -16.87 0.29
CA PRO A 81 -8.49 -15.84 1.26
C PRO A 81 -9.89 -16.06 1.84
N ASN A 82 -10.71 -16.86 1.16
CA ASN A 82 -12.05 -17.23 1.62
C ASN A 82 -12.28 -18.75 1.52
N PRO A 83 -11.96 -19.52 2.57
CA PRO A 83 -12.17 -20.98 2.58
C PRO A 83 -13.60 -21.41 2.32
N ALA A 84 -14.61 -20.56 2.61
CA ALA A 84 -16.01 -20.83 2.34
C ALA A 84 -16.38 -20.78 0.84
N GLY A 85 -15.47 -20.33 -0.04
CA GLY A 85 -15.64 -20.36 -1.49
C GLY A 85 -16.61 -19.33 -2.07
N ILE A 86 -17.08 -18.37 -1.25
CA ILE A 86 -18.03 -17.34 -1.69
C ILE A 86 -17.33 -16.32 -2.61
N VAL A 87 -16.05 -16.03 -2.32
CA VAL A 87 -15.22 -15.15 -3.14
C VAL A 87 -14.01 -15.95 -3.60
N ASN A 88 -13.90 -16.17 -4.89
CA ASN A 88 -12.79 -16.89 -5.49
C ASN A 88 -11.81 -15.93 -6.14
N ARG A 89 -10.52 -16.25 -6.05
CA ARG A 89 -9.43 -15.53 -6.69
C ARG A 89 -9.49 -15.59 -8.22
N VAL A 90 -10.06 -16.65 -8.75
CA VAL A 90 -10.21 -16.87 -10.19
C VAL A 90 -11.68 -17.06 -10.51
N VAL A 91 -12.14 -16.44 -11.58
CA VAL A 91 -13.48 -16.63 -12.09
C VAL A 91 -13.65 -18.12 -12.45
N GLN A 92 -14.60 -18.79 -11.81
CA GLN A 92 -14.93 -20.18 -12.15
C GLN A 92 -15.73 -20.21 -13.44
N GLY A 93 -15.46 -21.21 -14.27
CA GLY A 93 -16.21 -21.40 -15.52
C GLY A 93 -15.75 -20.51 -16.68
N VAL A 94 -14.52 -20.05 -16.66
CA VAL A 94 -13.93 -19.32 -17.80
C VAL A 94 -13.93 -20.23 -19.02
N GLN A 95 -14.64 -19.81 -20.06
CA GLN A 95 -14.62 -20.47 -21.36
C GLN A 95 -13.50 -19.85 -22.21
N LEU A 96 -12.63 -20.68 -22.71
CA LEU A 96 -11.57 -20.25 -23.64
C LEU A 96 -12.15 -20.35 -25.05
N TYR A 97 -12.11 -19.25 -25.77
CA TYR A 97 -12.50 -19.20 -27.19
C TYR A 97 -11.24 -19.30 -28.05
N ALA A 98 -11.37 -20.01 -29.18
CA ALA A 98 -10.30 -20.05 -30.18
C ALA A 98 -10.06 -18.63 -30.71
N LEU A 99 -8.78 -18.26 -30.90
CA LEU A 99 -8.44 -17.05 -31.63
C LEU A 99 -8.64 -17.36 -33.12
N ASP A 100 -9.65 -16.82 -33.73
CA ASP A 100 -9.82 -16.93 -35.19
C ASP A 100 -8.69 -16.13 -35.85
N ALA A 101 -7.86 -16.82 -36.63
CA ALA A 101 -6.70 -16.28 -37.32
C ALA A 101 -7.09 -15.54 -38.59
#